data_0d32d90b0a6697a635e5d1586c1ac88f
#
_entry.id   0d32d90b0a6697a635e5d1586c1ac88f
#
_cell.length_a   1.000
_cell.length_b   1.000
_cell.length_c   1.000
_cell.angle_alpha   90.00
_cell.angle_beta   90.00
_cell.angle_gamma   90.00
#
_symmetry.space_group_name_H-M   'P 1'
#
loop_
_entity.id
_entity.type
_entity.pdbx_description
1 polymer ?
#
loop_
_entity_poly.entity_id
_entity_poly.type
_entity_poly.pdbx_seq_one_letter_code
_entity_poly.pdbx_strand_id
1 'polypeptide(L)'
;MHRRQFLSGLAALAFSPRSSAAEVEVDGVRLNRRLSELTSFGRTLEGGISRVAFSEADREARKLAMSWMREAGLAVRIDAAANVIGKREGRDDSLPPLLFGSHLDSVPDGGNYDGQVGSVGAIEVVQCLEERGIATLHPLEVILFTNEENGKTGSRAMAGELVGSELDLPSHTEKSITEGISFLGGDPARIDDARRKPGEVFAFLELHVEQGAVLHRRGIDVGVVEGIVGIERWNVRVDGFANHAGTTPKDERQDALLTASRIVDAVNGIATETEGRQVATVGKIVAHPGAPNVIPGRVELTLEIRDLDMVKIAKLQSAIEIETRRIAAVNGTSVSFEKYYESRGAFADDRLRNVIRESAEALGLSTLFLPSGAGHDAQSLALIAPMGMIFVPSVDGISHSPKEHTLPEDVEAGANVLLRSVLATDALALD
;
A
#
# COMPACT_ATOMS: atom_id res chain seq x y z
N MET A 1 7.42 -69.20 -53.01
CA MET A 1 8.54 -68.32 -52.60
C MET A 1 8.03 -66.89 -52.42
N HIS A 2 7.67 -66.46 -51.21
CA HIS A 2 7.22 -65.10 -50.91
C HIS A 2 8.14 -64.50 -49.87
N ARG A 3 8.90 -63.47 -50.27
CA ARG A 3 9.70 -62.64 -49.39
C ARG A 3 8.78 -61.57 -48.74
N ARG A 4 8.61 -61.61 -47.43
CA ARG A 4 8.05 -60.52 -46.65
C ARG A 4 9.17 -59.54 -46.29
N GLN A 5 9.03 -58.30 -46.73
CA GLN A 5 9.84 -57.15 -46.24
C GLN A 5 9.24 -56.63 -44.91
N PHE A 6 10.05 -56.60 -43.86
CA PHE A 6 9.75 -55.88 -42.57
C PHE A 6 10.17 -54.42 -42.72
N LEU A 7 9.23 -53.55 -42.70
CA LEU A 7 9.46 -52.12 -42.51
C LEU A 7 9.51 -51.82 -41.01
N SER A 8 10.72 -51.48 -40.49
CA SER A 8 10.91 -51.00 -39.14
C SER A 8 10.62 -49.49 -39.11
N GLY A 9 9.48 -49.09 -38.53
CA GLY A 9 9.19 -47.71 -38.25
C GLY A 9 9.86 -47.29 -36.94
N LEU A 10 10.89 -46.43 -37.00
CA LEU A 10 11.39 -45.69 -35.85
C LEU A 10 10.40 -44.55 -35.54
N ALA A 11 9.65 -44.68 -34.47
CA ALA A 11 8.92 -43.56 -33.88
C ALA A 11 9.92 -42.69 -33.08
N ALA A 12 10.26 -41.54 -33.62
CA ALA A 12 10.99 -40.52 -32.86
C ALA A 12 10.05 -39.91 -31.80
N LEU A 13 10.24 -40.28 -30.57
CA LEU A 13 9.64 -39.58 -29.41
C LEU A 13 10.29 -38.20 -29.31
N ALA A 14 9.57 -37.19 -29.80
CA ALA A 14 9.92 -35.81 -29.50
C ALA A 14 9.69 -35.54 -27.99
N PHE A 15 10.75 -35.57 -27.22
CA PHE A 15 10.76 -35.02 -25.87
C PHE A 15 10.67 -33.51 -25.98
N SER A 16 9.48 -32.93 -25.85
CA SER A 16 9.32 -31.53 -25.51
C SER A 16 9.63 -31.37 -24.03
N PRO A 17 10.62 -30.59 -23.62
CA PRO A 17 10.79 -30.28 -22.21
C PRO A 17 9.62 -29.42 -21.80
N ARG A 18 8.61 -30.00 -21.15
CA ARG A 18 7.72 -29.22 -20.26
C ARG A 18 8.57 -28.81 -19.09
N SER A 19 9.20 -27.66 -19.16
CA SER A 19 9.65 -26.94 -17.98
C SER A 19 8.38 -26.67 -17.15
N SER A 20 8.17 -27.45 -16.09
CA SER A 20 7.03 -27.23 -15.23
C SER A 20 7.29 -25.91 -14.49
N ALA A 21 6.43 -24.92 -14.66
CA ALA A 21 6.41 -23.69 -13.86
C ALA A 21 6.29 -23.98 -12.33
N ALA A 22 6.12 -25.25 -11.99
CA ALA A 22 5.96 -25.75 -10.62
C ALA A 22 7.28 -25.84 -9.80
N GLU A 23 8.46 -25.66 -10.42
CA GLU A 23 9.76 -25.84 -9.75
C GLU A 23 10.59 -24.55 -9.67
N VAL A 24 10.02 -23.40 -10.06
CA VAL A 24 10.76 -22.13 -10.05
C VAL A 24 10.49 -21.43 -8.73
N GLU A 25 11.58 -21.21 -7.96
CA GLU A 25 11.56 -20.52 -6.68
C GLU A 25 12.62 -19.42 -6.67
N VAL A 26 12.41 -18.38 -5.88
CA VAL A 26 13.38 -17.30 -5.67
C VAL A 26 14.57 -17.78 -4.83
N ASP A 27 15.70 -17.07 -4.92
CA ASP A 27 16.81 -17.27 -3.99
C ASP A 27 16.56 -16.46 -2.71
N GLY A 28 15.93 -17.12 -1.71
CA GLY A 28 15.61 -16.52 -0.42
C GLY A 28 16.83 -16.00 0.35
N VAL A 29 18.00 -16.63 0.18
CA VAL A 29 19.25 -16.16 0.80
C VAL A 29 19.69 -14.84 0.18
N ARG A 30 19.67 -14.73 -1.14
CA ARG A 30 20.02 -13.50 -1.87
C ARG A 30 19.01 -12.38 -1.55
N LEU A 31 17.72 -12.69 -1.54
CA LEU A 31 16.65 -11.76 -1.21
C LEU A 31 16.85 -11.14 0.19
N ASN A 32 16.99 -11.98 1.22
CA ASN A 32 17.18 -11.52 2.60
C ASN A 32 18.51 -10.79 2.80
N ARG A 33 19.58 -11.20 2.10
CA ARG A 33 20.84 -10.47 2.09
C ARG A 33 20.69 -9.06 1.51
N ARG A 34 20.00 -8.89 0.38
CA ARG A 34 19.72 -7.57 -0.23
C ARG A 34 18.90 -6.67 0.68
N LEU A 35 17.89 -7.21 1.37
CA LEU A 35 17.15 -6.47 2.40
C LEU A 35 18.06 -6.01 3.53
N SER A 36 18.96 -6.90 4.00
CA SER A 36 19.94 -6.55 5.02
C SER A 36 20.92 -5.46 4.57
N GLU A 37 21.36 -5.48 3.31
CA GLU A 37 22.26 -4.46 2.74
C GLU A 37 21.60 -3.06 2.72
N LEU A 38 20.28 -2.97 2.53
CA LEU A 38 19.53 -1.70 2.58
C LEU A 38 19.55 -1.07 3.97
N THR A 39 19.77 -1.82 5.05
CA THR A 39 19.82 -1.25 6.41
C THR A 39 21.02 -0.30 6.60
N SER A 40 22.02 -0.33 5.73
CA SER A 40 23.16 0.60 5.77
C SER A 40 22.81 2.02 5.38
N PHE A 41 21.65 2.22 4.71
CA PHE A 41 21.19 3.52 4.27
C PHE A 41 20.11 4.08 5.22
N GLY A 42 20.45 5.10 5.96
CA GLY A 42 19.55 5.80 6.88
C GLY A 42 19.45 5.20 8.28
N ARG A 43 20.37 4.30 8.68
CA ARG A 43 20.35 3.71 10.03
C ARG A 43 20.49 4.78 11.11
N THR A 44 19.60 4.75 12.10
CA THR A 44 19.60 5.67 13.25
C THR A 44 20.37 5.11 14.43
N LEU A 45 20.67 5.94 15.41
CA LEU A 45 21.31 5.52 16.66
C LEU A 45 20.41 4.60 17.50
N GLU A 46 19.12 4.77 17.38
CA GLU A 46 18.07 4.00 18.04
C GLU A 46 17.83 2.64 17.37
N GLY A 47 18.49 2.39 16.23
CA GLY A 47 18.44 1.12 15.49
C GLY A 47 17.35 1.07 14.40
N GLY A 48 16.61 2.13 14.22
CA GLY A 48 15.63 2.30 13.11
C GLY A 48 16.29 2.72 11.81
N ILE A 49 15.45 2.94 10.81
CA ILE A 49 15.83 3.43 9.47
C ILE A 49 15.10 4.75 9.21
N SER A 50 15.88 5.80 8.88
CA SER A 50 15.39 7.09 8.39
C SER A 50 15.88 7.28 6.95
N ARG A 51 15.39 6.45 6.06
CA ARG A 51 15.57 6.56 4.60
C ARG A 51 14.41 7.33 4.00
N VAL A 52 14.11 8.48 4.59
CA VAL A 52 12.98 9.29 4.15
C VAL A 52 13.19 9.72 2.69
N ALA A 53 12.11 9.79 1.94
CA ALA A 53 12.15 10.17 0.53
C ALA A 53 12.92 11.49 0.32
N PHE A 54 13.68 11.57 -0.77
CA PHE A 54 14.52 12.73 -1.15
C PHE A 54 15.72 12.98 -0.22
N SER A 55 16.03 12.06 0.68
CA SER A 55 17.26 12.09 1.46
C SER A 55 18.46 11.54 0.67
N GLU A 56 19.67 11.77 1.16
CA GLU A 56 20.86 11.11 0.62
C GLU A 56 20.80 9.60 0.77
N ALA A 57 20.24 9.11 1.90
CA ALA A 57 20.07 7.69 2.15
C ALA A 57 19.11 7.04 1.13
N ASP A 58 18.01 7.71 0.78
CA ASP A 58 17.09 7.25 -0.27
C ASP A 58 17.81 7.22 -1.63
N ARG A 59 18.53 8.28 -1.99
CA ARG A 59 19.27 8.33 -3.25
C ARG A 59 20.29 7.21 -3.39
N GLU A 60 21.07 6.93 -2.35
CA GLU A 60 22.08 5.88 -2.39
C GLU A 60 21.49 4.48 -2.38
N ALA A 61 20.41 4.25 -1.61
CA ALA A 61 19.65 2.99 -1.64
C ALA A 61 19.07 2.71 -3.03
N ARG A 62 18.51 3.72 -3.70
CA ARG A 62 18.02 3.62 -5.08
C ARG A 62 19.14 3.30 -6.07
N LYS A 63 20.33 3.87 -5.94
CA LYS A 63 21.48 3.54 -6.78
C LYS A 63 21.88 2.06 -6.63
N LEU A 64 21.88 1.55 -5.39
CA LEU A 64 22.15 0.13 -5.13
C LEU A 64 21.07 -0.75 -5.76
N ALA A 65 19.80 -0.45 -5.54
CA ALA A 65 18.70 -1.21 -6.15
C ALA A 65 18.74 -1.18 -7.70
N MET A 66 19.07 -0.03 -8.31
CA MET A 66 19.29 0.07 -9.76
C MET A 66 20.44 -0.82 -10.24
N SER A 67 21.48 -1.05 -9.42
CA SER A 67 22.54 -1.99 -9.81
C SER A 67 22.04 -3.43 -9.80
N TRP A 68 21.26 -3.83 -8.80
CA TRP A 68 20.61 -5.15 -8.75
C TRP A 68 19.63 -5.38 -9.91
N MET A 69 18.87 -4.34 -10.26
CA MET A 69 17.97 -4.40 -11.42
C MET A 69 18.75 -4.66 -12.72
N ARG A 70 19.91 -4.00 -12.92
CA ARG A 70 20.77 -4.23 -14.09
C ARG A 70 21.40 -5.63 -14.07
N GLU A 71 21.82 -6.12 -12.91
CA GLU A 71 22.30 -7.49 -12.71
C GLU A 71 21.22 -8.52 -13.06
N ALA A 72 19.95 -8.21 -12.76
CA ALA A 72 18.79 -9.01 -13.15
C ALA A 72 18.40 -8.90 -14.65
N GLY A 73 19.19 -8.20 -15.47
CA GLY A 73 18.96 -8.06 -16.90
C GLY A 73 17.95 -6.97 -17.30
N LEU A 74 17.55 -6.10 -16.38
CA LEU A 74 16.59 -5.04 -16.65
C LEU A 74 17.23 -3.81 -17.30
N ALA A 75 16.55 -3.24 -18.30
CA ALA A 75 16.85 -1.90 -18.83
C ALA A 75 16.29 -0.84 -17.86
N VAL A 76 17.18 -0.19 -17.09
CA VAL A 76 16.80 0.70 -15.98
C VAL A 76 16.77 2.15 -16.42
N ARG A 77 15.68 2.86 -16.10
CA ARG A 77 15.51 4.31 -16.30
C ARG A 77 14.88 4.96 -15.07
N ILE A 78 15.00 6.26 -14.98
CA ILE A 78 14.25 7.11 -14.05
C ILE A 78 13.22 7.88 -14.88
N ASP A 79 11.96 7.94 -14.43
CA ASP A 79 10.92 8.71 -15.09
C ASP A 79 10.86 10.16 -14.58
N ALA A 80 9.93 10.94 -15.12
CA ALA A 80 9.78 12.35 -14.75
C ALA A 80 9.39 12.56 -13.28
N ALA A 81 8.70 11.60 -12.65
CA ALA A 81 8.36 11.63 -11.23
C ALA A 81 9.45 11.05 -10.32
N ALA A 82 10.62 10.74 -10.88
CA ALA A 82 11.74 10.07 -10.25
C ALA A 82 11.47 8.60 -9.85
N ASN A 83 10.41 7.95 -10.37
CA ASN A 83 10.27 6.52 -10.21
C ASN A 83 11.43 5.81 -10.93
N VAL A 84 11.98 4.77 -10.30
CA VAL A 84 12.95 3.89 -10.96
C VAL A 84 12.17 2.76 -11.63
N ILE A 85 12.32 2.61 -12.92
CA ILE A 85 11.64 1.59 -13.71
C ILE A 85 12.67 0.74 -14.45
N GLY A 86 12.64 -0.57 -14.23
CA GLY A 86 13.44 -1.55 -14.96
C GLY A 86 12.54 -2.39 -15.86
N LYS A 87 12.80 -2.35 -17.16
CA LYS A 87 12.04 -3.10 -18.15
C LYS A 87 12.80 -4.35 -18.59
N ARG A 88 12.09 -5.48 -18.68
CA ARG A 88 12.48 -6.70 -19.37
C ARG A 88 11.51 -6.94 -20.51
N GLU A 89 12.03 -7.23 -21.70
CA GLU A 89 11.20 -7.49 -22.86
C GLU A 89 10.48 -8.83 -22.73
N GLY A 90 9.26 -8.89 -23.28
CA GLY A 90 8.45 -10.09 -23.39
C GLY A 90 8.70 -10.83 -24.71
N ARG A 91 7.87 -11.83 -24.98
CA ARG A 91 7.80 -12.46 -26.32
C ARG A 91 7.03 -11.60 -27.31
N ASP A 92 6.18 -10.70 -26.81
CA ASP A 92 5.45 -9.70 -27.59
C ASP A 92 5.51 -8.34 -26.89
N ASP A 93 6.45 -7.49 -27.31
CA ASP A 93 6.66 -6.16 -26.76
C ASP A 93 5.60 -5.14 -27.16
N SER A 94 4.66 -5.50 -28.03
CA SER A 94 3.51 -4.67 -28.38
C SER A 94 2.40 -4.71 -27.31
N LEU A 95 2.43 -5.70 -26.44
CA LEU A 95 1.50 -5.83 -25.32
C LEU A 95 1.85 -4.86 -24.19
N PRO A 96 0.85 -4.39 -23.42
CA PRO A 96 1.10 -3.58 -22.23
C PRO A 96 1.89 -4.39 -21.19
N PRO A 97 2.85 -3.76 -20.48
CA PRO A 97 3.69 -4.45 -19.50
C PRO A 97 2.89 -4.90 -18.27
N LEU A 98 3.28 -6.05 -17.72
CA LEU A 98 2.92 -6.43 -16.35
C LEU A 98 3.87 -5.70 -15.39
N LEU A 99 3.32 -4.83 -14.57
CA LEU A 99 4.04 -3.96 -13.64
C LEU A 99 3.97 -4.54 -12.22
N PHE A 100 5.09 -4.55 -11.50
CA PHE A 100 5.13 -4.96 -10.09
C PHE A 100 6.31 -4.33 -9.35
N GLY A 101 6.15 -4.13 -8.06
CA GLY A 101 7.13 -3.46 -7.21
C GLY A 101 6.46 -2.78 -6.03
N SER A 102 7.16 -1.86 -5.39
CA SER A 102 6.74 -1.07 -4.26
C SER A 102 7.64 0.16 -4.11
N HIS A 103 7.96 0.59 -2.88
CA HIS A 103 8.84 1.72 -2.59
C HIS A 103 10.10 1.32 -1.80
N LEU A 104 11.06 2.24 -1.69
CA LEU A 104 12.28 2.07 -0.89
C LEU A 104 12.40 3.08 0.26
N ASP A 105 11.70 4.20 0.16
CA ASP A 105 11.67 5.19 1.23
C ASP A 105 10.98 4.65 2.49
N SER A 106 11.29 5.22 3.63
CA SER A 106 10.72 4.88 4.93
C SER A 106 10.21 6.12 5.64
N VAL A 107 9.35 5.93 6.65
CA VAL A 107 9.09 6.97 7.64
C VAL A 107 10.37 7.28 8.45
N PRO A 108 10.45 8.44 9.14
CA PRO A 108 11.52 8.69 10.10
C PRO A 108 11.55 7.62 11.19
N ASP A 109 12.73 7.08 11.46
CA ASP A 109 13.00 6.03 12.47
C ASP A 109 12.08 4.81 12.34
N GLY A 110 11.78 4.43 11.09
CA GLY A 110 10.97 3.26 10.72
C GLY A 110 11.74 1.95 10.73
N GLY A 111 11.14 0.92 10.08
CA GLY A 111 11.76 -0.38 9.85
C GLY A 111 12.49 -0.49 8.51
N ASN A 112 12.79 -1.72 8.11
CA ASN A 112 13.46 -2.03 6.84
C ASN A 112 12.70 -3.09 6.02
N TYR A 113 11.41 -3.24 6.24
CA TYR A 113 10.57 -4.22 5.55
C TYR A 113 9.42 -3.57 4.79
N ASP A 114 8.85 -2.50 5.35
CA ASP A 114 7.77 -1.71 4.79
C ASP A 114 8.14 -1.10 3.43
N GLY A 115 7.51 -1.59 2.34
CA GLY A 115 7.85 -1.27 0.94
C GLY A 115 9.08 -2.02 0.41
N GLN A 116 10.14 -2.17 1.22
CA GLN A 116 11.39 -2.80 0.77
C GLN A 116 11.22 -4.28 0.41
N VAL A 117 10.35 -5.01 1.13
CA VAL A 117 10.05 -6.41 0.82
C VAL A 117 9.49 -6.55 -0.60
N GLY A 118 8.56 -5.67 -0.99
CA GLY A 118 7.99 -5.66 -2.33
C GLY A 118 8.99 -5.25 -3.40
N SER A 119 9.77 -4.21 -3.13
CA SER A 119 10.77 -3.67 -4.04
C SER A 119 11.90 -4.68 -4.34
N VAL A 120 12.49 -5.26 -3.29
CA VAL A 120 13.58 -6.24 -3.44
C VAL A 120 13.04 -7.59 -3.93
N GLY A 121 11.84 -7.99 -3.48
CA GLY A 121 11.14 -9.18 -3.97
C GLY A 121 10.87 -9.12 -5.46
N ALA A 122 10.43 -7.97 -5.98
CA ALA A 122 10.21 -7.77 -7.41
C ALA A 122 11.52 -7.91 -8.24
N ILE A 123 12.63 -7.36 -7.75
CA ILE A 123 13.94 -7.50 -8.39
C ILE A 123 14.37 -8.98 -8.38
N GLU A 124 14.15 -9.68 -7.26
CA GLU A 124 14.49 -11.09 -7.12
C GLU A 124 13.67 -11.99 -8.06
N VAL A 125 12.39 -11.70 -8.25
CA VAL A 125 11.52 -12.39 -9.21
C VAL A 125 12.11 -12.31 -10.62
N VAL A 126 12.49 -11.12 -11.09
CA VAL A 126 13.08 -10.97 -12.44
C VAL A 126 14.43 -11.64 -12.53
N GLN A 127 15.27 -11.53 -11.50
CA GLN A 127 16.56 -12.20 -11.44
C GLN A 127 16.41 -13.73 -11.61
N CYS A 128 15.44 -14.31 -10.90
CA CYS A 128 15.14 -15.74 -10.98
C CYS A 128 14.66 -16.14 -12.41
N LEU A 129 13.78 -15.33 -13.02
CA LEU A 129 13.31 -15.58 -14.38
C LEU A 129 14.45 -15.52 -15.41
N GLU A 130 15.36 -14.53 -15.25
CA GLU A 130 16.53 -14.38 -16.12
C GLU A 130 17.49 -15.56 -16.00
N GLU A 131 17.87 -15.94 -14.78
CA GLU A 131 18.77 -17.07 -14.49
C GLU A 131 18.23 -18.42 -15.02
N ARG A 132 16.91 -18.55 -15.06
CA ARG A 132 16.22 -19.76 -15.57
C ARG A 132 15.88 -19.70 -17.05
N GLY A 133 16.12 -18.57 -17.73
CA GLY A 133 15.79 -18.36 -19.13
C GLY A 133 14.29 -18.43 -19.41
N ILE A 134 13.44 -18.01 -18.44
CA ILE A 134 11.97 -18.01 -18.58
C ILE A 134 11.54 -16.69 -19.20
N ALA A 135 10.94 -16.76 -20.40
CA ALA A 135 10.38 -15.60 -21.10
C ALA A 135 8.86 -15.52 -20.87
N THR A 136 8.38 -14.34 -20.49
CA THR A 136 6.96 -14.02 -20.38
C THR A 136 6.38 -13.59 -21.72
N LEU A 137 5.05 -13.62 -21.86
CA LEU A 137 4.36 -13.11 -23.05
C LEU A 137 4.43 -11.58 -23.08
N HIS A 138 4.00 -10.96 -21.97
CA HIS A 138 4.06 -9.52 -21.76
C HIS A 138 5.46 -9.05 -21.37
N PRO A 139 5.87 -7.82 -21.74
CA PRO A 139 6.99 -7.18 -21.07
C PRO A 139 6.78 -7.11 -19.57
N LEU A 140 7.86 -7.23 -18.79
CA LEU A 140 7.83 -7.02 -17.34
C LEU A 140 8.44 -5.68 -17.00
N GLU A 141 7.82 -4.93 -16.09
CA GLU A 141 8.39 -3.73 -15.50
C GLU A 141 8.44 -3.84 -13.98
N VAL A 142 9.64 -3.77 -13.41
CA VAL A 142 9.84 -3.59 -11.98
C VAL A 142 9.87 -2.12 -11.69
N ILE A 143 9.08 -1.66 -10.72
CA ILE A 143 9.02 -0.25 -10.34
C ILE A 143 9.35 -0.04 -8.87
N LEU A 144 10.14 1.03 -8.59
CA LEU A 144 10.39 1.57 -7.27
C LEU A 144 9.79 2.96 -7.24
N PHE A 145 8.68 3.12 -6.58
CA PHE A 145 7.95 4.38 -6.51
C PHE A 145 8.69 5.42 -5.68
N THR A 146 8.37 6.68 -5.94
CA THR A 146 8.98 7.83 -5.28
C THR A 146 8.06 8.36 -4.21
N ASN A 147 8.61 8.53 -2.98
CA ASN A 147 7.95 9.23 -1.87
C ASN A 147 6.56 8.65 -1.56
N GLU A 148 6.50 7.34 -1.33
CA GLU A 148 5.27 6.68 -0.94
C GLU A 148 4.82 7.16 0.42
N GLU A 149 5.71 7.09 1.41
CA GLU A 149 5.47 7.35 2.83
C GLU A 149 5.03 8.81 3.13
N ASN A 150 5.32 9.75 2.25
CA ASN A 150 4.91 11.15 2.40
C ASN A 150 4.06 11.64 1.22
N GLY A 151 3.12 10.80 0.76
CA GLY A 151 2.09 11.23 -0.18
C GLY A 151 2.03 10.51 -1.52
N LYS A 152 2.72 9.38 -1.70
CA LYS A 152 2.64 8.53 -2.91
C LYS A 152 2.92 9.30 -4.21
N THR A 153 3.91 10.19 -4.18
CA THR A 153 4.19 11.13 -5.28
C THR A 153 4.35 10.38 -6.61
N GLY A 154 5.11 9.29 -6.60
CA GLY A 154 5.44 8.54 -7.81
C GLY A 154 4.26 7.83 -8.45
N SER A 155 3.49 7.07 -7.67
CA SER A 155 2.32 6.35 -8.17
C SER A 155 1.17 7.29 -8.53
N ARG A 156 0.98 8.37 -7.77
CA ARG A 156 -0.03 9.40 -8.07
C ARG A 156 0.31 10.17 -9.35
N ALA A 157 1.59 10.47 -9.60
CA ALA A 157 2.01 11.04 -10.86
C ALA A 157 1.73 10.08 -12.03
N MET A 158 2.06 8.80 -11.87
CA MET A 158 1.79 7.77 -12.89
C MET A 158 0.30 7.61 -13.17
N ALA A 159 -0.54 7.67 -12.15
CA ALA A 159 -2.00 7.59 -12.30
C ALA A 159 -2.65 8.92 -12.75
N GLY A 160 -1.90 10.02 -12.79
CA GLY A 160 -2.41 11.35 -13.13
C GLY A 160 -3.24 11.99 -12.01
N GLU A 161 -2.98 11.62 -10.76
CA GLU A 161 -3.65 12.15 -9.56
C GLU A 161 -2.87 13.28 -8.86
N LEU A 162 -1.58 13.45 -9.20
CA LEU A 162 -0.76 14.47 -8.57
C LEU A 162 -1.20 15.86 -9.02
N VAL A 163 -1.56 16.72 -8.06
CA VAL A 163 -1.99 18.09 -8.32
C VAL A 163 -0.76 19.02 -8.30
N GLY A 164 -0.65 19.91 -9.28
CA GLY A 164 0.52 20.78 -9.43
C GLY A 164 0.85 21.60 -8.17
N SER A 165 -0.13 22.03 -7.39
CA SER A 165 0.10 22.74 -6.12
C SER A 165 0.75 21.89 -5.03
N GLU A 166 0.69 20.56 -5.12
CA GLU A 166 1.34 19.65 -4.18
C GLU A 166 2.85 19.58 -4.40
N LEU A 167 3.34 19.95 -5.58
CA LEU A 167 4.76 19.99 -5.90
C LEU A 167 5.56 20.97 -5.04
N ASP A 168 4.90 22.01 -4.53
CA ASP A 168 5.49 23.02 -3.65
C ASP A 168 5.45 22.63 -2.16
N LEU A 169 4.77 21.55 -1.80
CA LEU A 169 4.69 21.07 -0.41
C LEU A 169 6.06 20.58 0.08
N PRO A 170 6.41 20.84 1.35
CA PRO A 170 7.64 20.33 1.94
C PRO A 170 7.57 18.82 2.15
N SER A 171 8.71 18.14 1.96
CA SER A 171 8.90 16.75 2.36
C SER A 171 9.48 16.63 3.77
N HIS A 172 9.74 15.40 4.23
CA HIS A 172 10.44 15.16 5.48
C HIS A 172 11.91 15.64 5.49
N THR A 173 12.48 15.99 4.32
CA THR A 173 13.84 16.53 4.19
C THR A 173 13.88 18.05 4.08
N GLU A 174 12.78 18.73 4.30
CA GLU A 174 12.60 20.19 4.08
C GLU A 174 12.66 20.62 2.60
N LYS A 175 13.11 19.76 1.67
CA LYS A 175 12.97 20.02 0.23
C LYS A 175 11.50 20.02 -0.15
N SER A 176 11.09 20.87 -1.07
CA SER A 176 9.80 20.71 -1.74
C SER A 176 9.77 19.40 -2.55
N ILE A 177 8.58 18.91 -2.91
CA ILE A 177 8.44 17.74 -3.78
C ILE A 177 9.18 17.99 -5.11
N THR A 178 9.07 19.20 -5.70
CA THR A 178 9.80 19.62 -6.90
C THR A 178 11.31 19.44 -6.75
N GLU A 179 11.88 19.97 -5.67
CA GLU A 179 13.32 19.86 -5.40
C GLU A 179 13.73 18.41 -5.15
N GLY A 180 12.87 17.63 -4.47
CA GLY A 180 13.07 16.22 -4.19
C GLY A 180 13.08 15.35 -5.46
N ILE A 181 12.14 15.55 -6.37
CA ILE A 181 12.09 14.87 -7.66
C ILE A 181 13.37 15.16 -8.46
N SER A 182 13.77 16.44 -8.54
CA SER A 182 15.01 16.86 -9.24
C SER A 182 16.25 16.24 -8.58
N PHE A 183 16.30 16.17 -7.25
CA PHE A 183 17.40 15.59 -6.49
C PHE A 183 17.58 14.08 -6.79
N LEU A 184 16.48 13.34 -7.03
CA LEU A 184 16.53 11.92 -7.39
C LEU A 184 16.70 11.67 -8.90
N GLY A 185 16.80 12.72 -9.71
CA GLY A 185 17.07 12.61 -11.16
C GLY A 185 15.81 12.59 -12.03
N GLY A 186 14.64 12.93 -11.49
CA GLY A 186 13.43 13.17 -12.26
C GLY A 186 13.40 14.58 -12.87
N ASP A 187 12.32 14.90 -13.55
CA ASP A 187 12.11 16.21 -14.20
C ASP A 187 10.70 16.75 -13.85
N PRO A 188 10.56 17.52 -12.77
CA PRO A 188 9.27 18.03 -12.33
C PRO A 188 8.60 18.97 -13.33
N ALA A 189 9.36 19.58 -14.26
CA ALA A 189 8.79 20.39 -15.35
C ALA A 189 8.06 19.53 -16.39
N ARG A 190 8.33 18.23 -16.42
CA ARG A 190 7.75 17.24 -17.31
C ARG A 190 6.99 16.15 -16.54
N ILE A 191 6.48 16.45 -15.36
CA ILE A 191 5.84 15.48 -14.46
C ILE A 191 4.71 14.68 -15.14
N ASP A 192 4.01 15.31 -16.08
CA ASP A 192 2.94 14.66 -16.86
C ASP A 192 3.47 13.55 -17.79
N ASP A 193 4.76 13.52 -18.12
CA ASP A 193 5.37 12.44 -18.91
C ASP A 193 5.48 11.12 -18.12
N ALA A 194 5.35 11.16 -16.79
CA ALA A 194 5.25 9.97 -15.97
C ALA A 194 3.88 9.28 -16.05
N ARG A 195 2.87 10.02 -16.53
CA ARG A 195 1.48 9.56 -16.55
C ARG A 195 1.28 8.41 -17.53
N ARG A 196 0.54 7.39 -17.08
CA ARG A 196 0.03 6.29 -17.89
C ARG A 196 -1.50 6.31 -17.93
N LYS A 197 -2.03 5.86 -19.06
CA LYS A 197 -3.48 5.76 -19.28
C LYS A 197 -3.97 4.35 -18.98
N PRO A 198 -5.28 4.16 -18.71
CA PRO A 198 -5.88 2.83 -18.69
C PRO A 198 -5.55 2.06 -19.98
N GLY A 199 -5.11 0.80 -19.82
CA GLY A 199 -4.67 -0.07 -20.91
C GLY A 199 -3.18 0.04 -21.29
N GLU A 200 -2.42 1.02 -20.77
CA GLU A 200 -0.96 1.09 -20.95
C GLU A 200 -0.18 0.27 -19.91
N VAL A 201 -0.87 -0.27 -18.91
CA VAL A 201 -0.37 -1.26 -17.95
C VAL A 201 -1.35 -2.43 -17.95
N PHE A 202 -0.85 -3.65 -18.11
CA PHE A 202 -1.66 -4.86 -18.16
C PHE A 202 -2.28 -5.18 -16.80
N ALA A 203 -1.44 -5.22 -15.77
CA ALA A 203 -1.82 -5.40 -14.37
C ALA A 203 -0.72 -4.85 -13.47
N PHE A 204 -1.05 -4.59 -12.20
CA PHE A 204 -0.10 -4.24 -11.16
C PHE A 204 -0.16 -5.23 -10.00
N LEU A 205 1.00 -5.74 -9.58
CA LEU A 205 1.13 -6.61 -8.41
C LEU A 205 2.10 -6.00 -7.40
N GLU A 206 1.69 -5.97 -6.13
CA GLU A 206 2.52 -5.46 -5.03
C GLU A 206 2.64 -6.49 -3.90
N LEU A 207 3.87 -6.85 -3.57
CA LEU A 207 4.19 -7.59 -2.34
C LEU A 207 4.49 -6.59 -1.24
N HIS A 208 3.92 -6.79 -0.05
CA HIS A 208 4.11 -5.90 1.07
C HIS A 208 4.02 -6.62 2.40
N VAL A 209 4.49 -6.01 3.48
CA VAL A 209 4.23 -6.47 4.84
C VAL A 209 2.80 -6.10 5.25
N GLU A 210 2.17 -6.87 6.15
CA GLU A 210 0.78 -6.59 6.59
C GLU A 210 0.63 -5.26 7.32
N GLN A 211 1.69 -4.79 7.99
CA GLN A 211 1.66 -3.65 8.94
C GLN A 211 0.65 -3.86 10.08
N GLY A 212 0.11 -5.05 10.21
CA GLY A 212 -0.87 -5.49 11.18
C GLY A 212 -0.50 -6.84 11.78
N ALA A 213 -1.23 -7.28 12.79
CA ALA A 213 -0.90 -8.50 13.55
C ALA A 213 -1.79 -9.70 13.20
N VAL A 214 -2.64 -9.61 12.17
CA VAL A 214 -3.65 -10.64 11.92
C VAL A 214 -3.02 -11.92 11.42
N LEU A 215 -2.13 -11.83 10.42
CA LEU A 215 -1.44 -12.99 9.86
C LEU A 215 -0.55 -13.65 10.91
N HIS A 216 0.33 -12.87 11.53
CA HIS A 216 1.26 -13.38 12.55
C HIS A 216 0.51 -14.07 13.72
N ARG A 217 -0.53 -13.43 14.28
CA ARG A 217 -1.28 -14.01 15.42
C ARG A 217 -2.08 -15.24 15.06
N ARG A 218 -2.47 -15.38 13.80
CA ARG A 218 -3.26 -16.54 13.33
C ARG A 218 -2.39 -17.64 12.74
N GLY A 219 -1.08 -17.42 12.59
CA GLY A 219 -0.17 -18.37 11.94
C GLY A 219 -0.54 -18.60 10.47
N ILE A 220 -0.90 -17.54 9.75
CA ILE A 220 -1.22 -17.54 8.33
C ILE A 220 -0.03 -17.03 7.55
N ASP A 221 0.38 -17.77 6.52
CA ASP A 221 1.58 -17.47 5.75
C ASP A 221 1.41 -16.27 4.83
N VAL A 222 0.23 -16.13 4.18
CA VAL A 222 0.00 -15.12 3.15
C VAL A 222 -1.36 -14.45 3.27
N GLY A 223 -1.38 -13.13 3.20
CA GLY A 223 -2.59 -12.33 3.05
C GLY A 223 -2.90 -12.06 1.58
N VAL A 224 -4.10 -12.39 1.14
CA VAL A 224 -4.64 -11.98 -0.15
C VAL A 224 -5.43 -10.70 0.07
N VAL A 225 -4.92 -9.58 -0.44
CA VAL A 225 -5.51 -8.27 -0.16
C VAL A 225 -6.79 -8.08 -0.97
N GLU A 226 -7.90 -7.81 -0.28
CA GLU A 226 -9.21 -7.55 -0.90
C GLU A 226 -9.30 -6.17 -1.53
N GLY A 227 -8.45 -5.26 -1.06
CA GLY A 227 -8.37 -3.87 -1.48
C GLY A 227 -7.77 -3.00 -0.37
N ILE A 228 -7.58 -1.73 -0.69
CA ILE A 228 -7.03 -0.70 0.20
C ILE A 228 -8.19 0.19 0.65
N VAL A 229 -8.33 0.38 1.96
CA VAL A 229 -9.45 1.16 2.50
C VAL A 229 -9.39 2.63 2.09
N GLY A 230 -10.57 3.20 1.86
CA GLY A 230 -10.74 4.64 1.77
C GLY A 230 -10.77 5.26 3.16
N ILE A 231 -10.45 6.54 3.22
CA ILE A 231 -10.35 7.31 4.47
C ILE A 231 -11.04 8.65 4.27
N GLU A 232 -11.92 9.01 5.18
CA GLU A 232 -12.37 10.40 5.34
C GLU A 232 -12.02 10.92 6.73
N ARG A 233 -11.55 12.17 6.80
CA ARG A 233 -11.25 12.87 8.05
C ARG A 233 -11.99 14.18 8.15
N TRP A 234 -12.51 14.45 9.35
CA TRP A 234 -13.34 15.58 9.64
C TRP A 234 -12.86 16.31 10.89
N ASN A 235 -12.83 17.64 10.84
CA ASN A 235 -12.86 18.47 12.02
C ASN A 235 -14.33 18.61 12.47
N VAL A 236 -14.60 18.25 13.71
CA VAL A 236 -15.92 18.39 14.32
C VAL A 236 -15.83 19.41 15.43
N ARG A 237 -16.64 20.45 15.36
CA ARG A 237 -16.68 21.50 16.37
C ARG A 237 -18.05 21.51 17.05
N VAL A 238 -18.02 21.49 18.38
CA VAL A 238 -19.19 21.64 19.25
C VAL A 238 -19.13 23.01 19.92
N ASP A 239 -20.14 23.83 19.74
CA ASP A 239 -20.28 25.14 20.38
C ASP A 239 -21.43 25.09 21.40
N GLY A 240 -21.14 25.52 22.62
CA GLY A 240 -22.04 25.70 23.72
C GLY A 240 -21.85 27.09 24.34
N PHE A 241 -21.98 27.21 25.67
CA PHE A 241 -21.80 28.45 26.36
C PHE A 241 -20.95 28.29 27.64
N ALA A 242 -19.77 28.94 27.65
CA ALA A 242 -18.88 28.90 28.80
C ALA A 242 -19.47 29.70 29.96
N ASN A 243 -19.62 29.06 31.14
CA ASN A 243 -20.15 29.71 32.33
C ASN A 243 -19.57 29.08 33.60
N HIS A 244 -19.88 29.67 34.76
CA HIS A 244 -19.36 29.19 36.03
C HIS A 244 -19.89 27.79 36.37
N ALA A 245 -18.99 26.83 36.61
CA ALA A 245 -19.37 25.43 36.83
C ALA A 245 -20.19 25.16 38.08
N GLY A 246 -20.04 25.97 39.12
CA GLY A 246 -20.74 25.79 40.41
C GLY A 246 -22.07 26.52 40.50
N THR A 247 -22.23 27.68 39.84
CA THR A 247 -23.40 28.54 40.00
C THR A 247 -24.41 28.46 38.87
N THR A 248 -24.05 27.89 37.73
CA THR A 248 -24.98 27.73 36.58
C THR A 248 -25.93 26.56 36.85
N PRO A 249 -27.27 26.79 36.89
CA PRO A 249 -28.26 25.73 37.04
C PRO A 249 -28.14 24.65 35.95
N LYS A 250 -28.57 23.42 36.25
CA LYS A 250 -28.42 22.28 35.32
C LYS A 250 -29.18 22.46 34.03
N ASP A 251 -30.34 23.06 34.07
CA ASP A 251 -31.27 23.31 32.95
C ASP A 251 -30.87 24.51 32.08
N GLU A 252 -29.93 25.34 32.55
CA GLU A 252 -29.39 26.47 31.81
C GLU A 252 -28.03 26.20 31.14
N ARG A 253 -27.46 24.98 31.34
CA ARG A 253 -26.14 24.61 30.84
C ARG A 253 -26.18 24.25 29.35
N GLN A 254 -25.25 24.84 28.61
CA GLN A 254 -24.92 24.45 27.21
C GLN A 254 -23.49 23.91 27.19
N ASP A 255 -23.31 22.73 27.79
CA ASP A 255 -22.00 22.12 28.03
C ASP A 255 -21.49 21.40 26.76
N ALA A 256 -20.52 22.04 26.07
CA ALA A 256 -19.94 21.54 24.89
C ALA A 256 -19.14 20.22 25.11
N LEU A 257 -18.52 20.05 26.31
CA LEU A 257 -17.75 18.86 26.62
C LEU A 257 -18.65 17.67 26.93
N LEU A 258 -19.77 17.86 27.59
CA LEU A 258 -20.76 16.82 27.80
C LEU A 258 -21.33 16.35 26.47
N THR A 259 -21.63 17.27 25.55
CA THR A 259 -22.08 16.96 24.18
C THR A 259 -21.01 16.18 23.42
N ALA A 260 -19.77 16.65 23.43
CA ALA A 260 -18.65 15.99 22.76
C ALA A 260 -18.40 14.55 23.28
N SER A 261 -18.48 14.35 24.60
CA SER A 261 -18.35 13.00 25.19
C SER A 261 -19.40 12.01 24.68
N ARG A 262 -20.65 12.47 24.56
CA ARG A 262 -21.75 11.67 23.98
C ARG A 262 -21.56 11.39 22.48
N ILE A 263 -20.97 12.34 21.76
CA ILE A 263 -20.62 12.16 20.34
C ILE A 263 -19.55 11.06 20.19
N VAL A 264 -18.52 11.05 21.03
CA VAL A 264 -17.47 10.01 21.01
C VAL A 264 -18.10 8.62 21.20
N ASP A 265 -18.99 8.47 22.16
CA ASP A 265 -19.70 7.21 22.42
C ASP A 265 -20.60 6.81 21.23
N ALA A 266 -21.35 7.76 20.68
CA ALA A 266 -22.20 7.54 19.52
C ALA A 266 -21.42 7.12 18.25
N VAL A 267 -20.26 7.74 17.99
CA VAL A 267 -19.38 7.35 16.87
C VAL A 267 -18.96 5.90 17.00
N ASN A 268 -18.50 5.49 18.18
CA ASN A 268 -18.12 4.10 18.45
C ASN A 268 -19.32 3.15 18.31
N GLY A 269 -20.48 3.50 18.86
CA GLY A 269 -21.71 2.72 18.79
C GLY A 269 -22.12 2.48 17.33
N ILE A 270 -22.25 3.52 16.53
CA ILE A 270 -22.64 3.45 15.10
C ILE A 270 -21.65 2.56 14.31
N ALA A 271 -20.34 2.74 14.51
CA ALA A 271 -19.34 1.95 13.82
C ALA A 271 -19.41 0.47 14.21
N THR A 272 -19.65 0.16 15.48
CA THR A 272 -19.70 -1.21 16.00
C THR A 272 -21.00 -1.95 15.63
N GLU A 273 -22.13 -1.24 15.64
CA GLU A 273 -23.45 -1.82 15.32
C GLU A 273 -23.66 -1.99 13.80
N THR A 274 -22.89 -1.28 12.96
CA THR A 274 -22.95 -1.48 11.51
C THR A 274 -22.18 -2.74 11.14
N GLU A 275 -22.82 -3.62 10.35
CA GLU A 275 -22.19 -4.87 9.89
C GLU A 275 -20.98 -4.58 8.98
N GLY A 276 -19.87 -5.31 9.20
CA GLY A 276 -18.66 -5.28 8.39
C GLY A 276 -17.39 -4.99 9.18
N ARG A 277 -16.36 -4.47 8.48
CA ARG A 277 -15.02 -4.27 9.04
C ARG A 277 -14.61 -2.79 9.08
N GLN A 278 -15.55 -1.89 8.87
CA GLN A 278 -15.34 -0.44 8.98
C GLN A 278 -14.85 -0.05 10.37
N VAL A 279 -14.08 1.03 10.41
CA VAL A 279 -13.70 1.65 11.66
C VAL A 279 -14.03 3.14 11.64
N ALA A 280 -14.44 3.68 12.80
CA ALA A 280 -14.59 5.11 13.01
C ALA A 280 -13.94 5.48 14.33
N THR A 281 -13.12 6.53 14.31
CA THR A 281 -12.28 6.91 15.44
C THR A 281 -12.34 8.40 15.69
N VAL A 282 -12.55 8.80 16.97
CA VAL A 282 -12.30 10.16 17.43
C VAL A 282 -10.90 10.20 18.04
N GLY A 283 -9.92 10.68 17.26
CA GLY A 283 -8.49 10.63 17.63
C GLY A 283 -8.01 11.83 18.45
N LYS A 284 -8.78 12.91 18.49
CA LYS A 284 -8.44 14.15 19.23
C LYS A 284 -9.68 14.76 19.84
N ILE A 285 -9.56 15.30 21.06
CA ILE A 285 -10.56 16.12 21.73
C ILE A 285 -9.87 17.24 22.49
N VAL A 286 -10.31 18.49 22.26
CA VAL A 286 -9.77 19.68 22.93
C VAL A 286 -10.92 20.54 23.43
N ALA A 287 -10.99 20.78 24.74
CA ALA A 287 -12.02 21.58 25.36
C ALA A 287 -11.52 23.01 25.70
N HIS A 288 -12.35 24.00 25.45
CA HIS A 288 -12.06 25.41 25.72
C HIS A 288 -13.07 26.01 26.72
N PRO A 289 -12.60 26.76 27.73
CA PRO A 289 -11.21 27.17 27.99
C PRO A 289 -10.35 26.11 28.72
N GLY A 290 -10.88 24.95 29.07
CA GLY A 290 -10.12 23.87 29.71
C GLY A 290 -9.81 24.13 31.21
N ALA A 291 -10.64 24.92 31.89
CA ALA A 291 -10.50 25.22 33.29
C ALA A 291 -11.49 24.40 34.15
N PRO A 292 -11.08 23.86 35.32
CA PRO A 292 -11.90 22.94 36.12
C PRO A 292 -13.17 23.55 36.70
N ASN A 293 -13.25 24.86 36.81
CA ASN A 293 -14.38 25.61 37.38
C ASN A 293 -15.22 26.34 36.29
N VAL A 294 -15.03 26.02 35.01
CA VAL A 294 -15.76 26.62 33.89
C VAL A 294 -16.43 25.53 33.07
N ILE A 295 -17.72 25.67 32.77
CA ILE A 295 -18.43 24.86 31.82
C ILE A 295 -17.80 25.11 30.43
N PRO A 296 -17.27 24.10 29.69
CA PRO A 296 -16.67 24.32 28.38
C PRO A 296 -17.67 24.87 27.37
N GLY A 297 -17.30 26.00 26.74
CA GLY A 297 -18.11 26.65 25.71
C GLY A 297 -17.82 26.19 24.31
N ARG A 298 -16.71 25.50 24.08
CA ARG A 298 -16.33 24.90 22.79
C ARG A 298 -15.52 23.64 22.99
N VAL A 299 -15.75 22.66 22.10
CA VAL A 299 -14.89 21.48 21.96
C VAL A 299 -14.58 21.24 20.48
N GLU A 300 -13.34 20.90 20.21
CA GLU A 300 -12.85 20.48 18.89
C GLU A 300 -12.49 18.99 18.94
N LEU A 301 -12.98 18.25 17.97
CA LEU A 301 -12.78 16.81 17.79
C LEU A 301 -12.24 16.54 16.39
N THR A 302 -11.53 15.42 16.20
CA THR A 302 -11.28 14.86 14.87
C THR A 302 -12.04 13.55 14.74
N LEU A 303 -12.72 13.35 13.61
CA LEU A 303 -13.36 12.10 13.25
C LEU A 303 -12.63 11.51 12.03
N GLU A 304 -12.28 10.24 12.09
CA GLU A 304 -11.78 9.47 10.96
C GLU A 304 -12.67 8.25 10.72
N ILE A 305 -13.05 7.99 9.46
CA ILE A 305 -13.82 6.82 9.05
C ILE A 305 -13.04 6.10 7.95
N ARG A 306 -12.93 4.76 8.07
CA ARG A 306 -12.28 3.89 7.07
C ARG A 306 -13.16 2.70 6.71
N ASP A 307 -13.24 2.41 5.41
CA ASP A 307 -13.83 1.17 4.85
C ASP A 307 -13.32 1.01 3.41
N LEU A 308 -13.45 -0.19 2.82
CA LEU A 308 -13.17 -0.39 1.39
C LEU A 308 -14.18 0.34 0.49
N ASP A 309 -15.44 0.44 0.95
CA ASP A 309 -16.53 1.06 0.19
C ASP A 309 -16.78 2.50 0.62
N MET A 310 -16.48 3.46 -0.27
CA MET A 310 -16.73 4.89 -0.05
C MET A 310 -18.22 5.21 0.14
N VAL A 311 -19.14 4.42 -0.46
CA VAL A 311 -20.58 4.59 -0.24
C VAL A 311 -20.93 4.24 1.21
N LYS A 312 -20.28 3.24 1.77
CA LYS A 312 -20.46 2.87 3.18
C LYS A 312 -19.87 3.93 4.12
N ILE A 313 -18.69 4.49 3.81
CA ILE A 313 -18.12 5.63 4.55
C ILE A 313 -19.10 6.80 4.58
N ALA A 314 -19.68 7.18 3.43
CA ALA A 314 -20.65 8.26 3.35
C ALA A 314 -21.93 7.98 4.15
N LYS A 315 -22.41 6.73 4.17
CA LYS A 315 -23.56 6.31 5.00
C LYS A 315 -23.26 6.41 6.49
N LEU A 316 -22.07 5.95 6.92
CA LEU A 316 -21.63 6.06 8.32
C LEU A 316 -21.50 7.51 8.75
N GLN A 317 -20.86 8.35 7.92
CA GLN A 317 -20.73 9.78 8.18
C GLN A 317 -22.11 10.42 8.36
N SER A 318 -23.05 10.13 7.46
CA SER A 318 -24.42 10.65 7.54
C SER A 318 -25.15 10.21 8.81
N ALA A 319 -25.00 8.94 9.23
CA ALA A 319 -25.59 8.43 10.45
C ALA A 319 -24.97 9.10 11.70
N ILE A 320 -23.65 9.25 11.72
CA ILE A 320 -22.93 9.97 12.78
C ILE A 320 -23.37 11.43 12.84
N GLU A 321 -23.52 12.11 11.73
CA GLU A 321 -23.96 13.52 11.68
C GLU A 321 -25.39 13.69 12.20
N ILE A 322 -26.32 12.83 11.81
CA ILE A 322 -27.71 12.84 12.28
C ILE A 322 -27.76 12.68 13.81
N GLU A 323 -27.07 11.67 14.34
CA GLU A 323 -27.07 11.40 15.80
C GLU A 323 -26.36 12.51 16.55
N THR A 324 -25.27 13.04 16.05
CA THR A 324 -24.54 14.17 16.62
C THR A 324 -25.41 15.41 16.72
N ARG A 325 -26.18 15.74 15.68
CA ARG A 325 -27.13 16.87 15.70
C ARG A 325 -28.25 16.65 16.72
N ARG A 326 -28.73 15.40 16.86
CA ARG A 326 -29.74 15.04 17.88
C ARG A 326 -29.18 15.24 19.30
N ILE A 327 -27.96 14.78 19.55
CA ILE A 327 -27.29 14.95 20.85
C ILE A 327 -27.08 16.43 21.16
N ALA A 328 -26.64 17.21 20.19
CA ALA A 328 -26.40 18.65 20.35
C ALA A 328 -27.70 19.40 20.70
N ALA A 329 -28.79 19.10 20.00
CA ALA A 329 -30.10 19.71 20.24
C ALA A 329 -30.60 19.44 21.67
N VAL A 330 -30.44 18.20 22.19
CA VAL A 330 -30.84 17.85 23.58
C VAL A 330 -30.03 18.63 24.64
N ASN A 331 -28.78 18.97 24.34
CA ASN A 331 -27.88 19.67 25.24
C ASN A 331 -27.85 21.19 25.02
N GLY A 332 -28.70 21.75 24.13
CA GLY A 332 -28.70 23.18 23.80
C GLY A 332 -27.43 23.69 23.15
N THR A 333 -26.65 22.80 22.51
CA THR A 333 -25.39 23.12 21.82
C THR A 333 -25.60 23.06 20.30
N SER A 334 -24.60 23.50 19.53
CA SER A 334 -24.55 23.33 18.07
C SER A 334 -23.31 22.55 17.66
N VAL A 335 -23.39 21.92 16.47
CA VAL A 335 -22.28 21.13 15.93
C VAL A 335 -22.07 21.45 14.46
N SER A 336 -20.80 21.52 14.03
CA SER A 336 -20.41 21.67 12.64
C SER A 336 -19.35 20.64 12.27
N PHE A 337 -19.37 20.23 10.99
CA PHE A 337 -18.41 19.29 10.40
C PHE A 337 -17.70 19.98 9.24
N GLU A 338 -16.39 19.80 9.16
CA GLU A 338 -15.53 20.24 8.06
C GLU A 338 -14.65 19.09 7.61
N LYS A 339 -14.89 18.57 6.39
CA LYS A 339 -14.02 17.54 5.82
C LYS A 339 -12.70 18.17 5.39
N TYR A 340 -11.57 17.67 5.88
CA TYR A 340 -10.25 18.18 5.54
C TYR A 340 -9.36 17.17 4.82
N TYR A 341 -9.76 15.90 4.77
CA TYR A 341 -9.02 14.85 4.07
C TYR A 341 -9.95 13.79 3.51
N GLU A 342 -9.64 13.35 2.31
CA GLU A 342 -10.26 12.20 1.66
C GLU A 342 -9.22 11.43 0.88
N SER A 343 -9.20 10.10 1.06
CA SER A 343 -8.50 9.16 0.19
C SER A 343 -9.49 8.08 -0.19
N ARG A 344 -9.68 7.84 -1.48
CA ARG A 344 -10.64 6.84 -1.93
C ARG A 344 -10.14 5.43 -1.67
N GLY A 345 -11.05 4.48 -1.47
CA GLY A 345 -10.76 3.06 -1.46
C GLY A 345 -10.41 2.54 -2.87
N ALA A 346 -9.67 1.44 -2.92
CA ALA A 346 -9.35 0.74 -4.15
C ALA A 346 -9.54 -0.76 -3.95
N PHE A 347 -10.45 -1.38 -4.71
CA PHE A 347 -10.62 -2.83 -4.68
C PHE A 347 -9.54 -3.52 -5.49
N ALA A 348 -9.02 -4.63 -4.99
CA ALA A 348 -8.20 -5.54 -5.78
C ALA A 348 -9.07 -6.29 -6.80
N ASP A 349 -8.52 -6.54 -7.99
CA ASP A 349 -9.20 -7.30 -9.05
C ASP A 349 -9.44 -8.75 -8.61
N ASP A 350 -10.65 -9.24 -8.79
CA ASP A 350 -11.06 -10.58 -8.35
C ASP A 350 -10.23 -11.70 -9.02
N ARG A 351 -9.82 -11.49 -10.27
CA ARG A 351 -8.99 -12.45 -11.01
C ARG A 351 -7.59 -12.50 -10.43
N LEU A 352 -7.00 -11.34 -10.11
CA LEU A 352 -5.68 -11.25 -9.48
C LEU A 352 -5.69 -11.78 -8.04
N ARG A 353 -6.76 -11.54 -7.27
CA ARG A 353 -6.93 -12.15 -5.94
C ARG A 353 -6.96 -13.68 -6.02
N ASN A 354 -7.67 -14.23 -7.00
CA ASN A 354 -7.70 -15.67 -7.21
C ASN A 354 -6.33 -16.22 -7.63
N VAL A 355 -5.63 -15.54 -8.55
CA VAL A 355 -4.25 -15.91 -8.94
C VAL A 355 -3.32 -15.95 -7.74
N ILE A 356 -3.35 -14.92 -6.88
CA ILE A 356 -2.50 -14.84 -5.67
C ILE A 356 -2.84 -15.99 -4.72
N ARG A 357 -4.13 -16.25 -4.45
CA ARG A 357 -4.57 -17.36 -3.60
C ARG A 357 -4.11 -18.71 -4.15
N GLU A 358 -4.35 -18.97 -5.44
CA GLU A 358 -3.97 -20.23 -6.08
C GLU A 358 -2.44 -20.43 -6.14
N SER A 359 -1.70 -19.33 -6.33
CA SER A 359 -0.23 -19.34 -6.28
C SER A 359 0.29 -19.73 -4.89
N ALA A 360 -0.30 -19.19 -3.83
CA ALA A 360 0.05 -19.54 -2.45
C ALA A 360 -0.33 -20.98 -2.11
N GLU A 361 -1.56 -21.40 -2.45
CA GLU A 361 -2.05 -22.78 -2.22
C GLU A 361 -1.17 -23.82 -2.95
N ALA A 362 -0.70 -23.52 -4.17
CA ALA A 362 0.19 -24.39 -4.93
C ALA A 362 1.59 -24.53 -4.30
N LEU A 363 1.98 -23.61 -3.41
CA LEU A 363 3.18 -23.68 -2.57
C LEU A 363 2.92 -24.37 -1.22
N GLY A 364 1.65 -24.77 -0.94
CA GLY A 364 1.26 -25.35 0.34
C GLY A 364 1.11 -24.32 1.46
N LEU A 365 1.04 -23.03 1.12
CA LEU A 365 0.92 -21.93 2.08
C LEU A 365 -0.55 -21.67 2.44
N SER A 366 -0.78 -21.33 3.69
CA SER A 366 -2.09 -20.91 4.18
C SER A 366 -2.38 -19.48 3.76
N THR A 367 -3.66 -19.18 3.46
CA THR A 367 -4.09 -17.86 3.00
C THR A 367 -5.23 -17.28 3.82
N LEU A 368 -5.29 -15.94 3.88
CA LEU A 368 -6.41 -15.20 4.45
C LEU A 368 -6.73 -13.99 3.57
N PHE A 369 -8.02 -13.79 3.26
CA PHE A 369 -8.50 -12.57 2.63
C PHE A 369 -8.67 -11.46 3.67
N LEU A 370 -8.03 -10.31 3.45
CA LEU A 370 -8.11 -9.15 4.34
C LEU A 370 -7.93 -7.84 3.57
N PRO A 371 -8.52 -6.73 4.04
CA PRO A 371 -8.23 -5.41 3.48
C PRO A 371 -6.90 -4.88 3.99
N SER A 372 -6.25 -4.00 3.23
CA SER A 372 -5.23 -3.11 3.78
C SER A 372 -5.88 -1.94 4.52
N GLY A 373 -5.51 -1.75 5.78
CA GLY A 373 -5.86 -0.56 6.57
C GLY A 373 -4.97 0.65 6.29
N ALA A 374 -3.82 0.44 5.63
CA ALA A 374 -2.86 1.46 5.20
C ALA A 374 -3.04 1.83 3.72
N GLY A 375 -2.52 2.99 3.31
CA GLY A 375 -2.42 3.35 1.89
C GLY A 375 -1.20 2.67 1.27
N HIS A 376 -1.25 2.42 -0.04
CA HIS A 376 -0.15 1.85 -0.84
C HIS A 376 -0.14 2.45 -2.24
N ASP A 377 0.96 2.28 -2.96
CA ASP A 377 1.08 2.71 -4.36
C ASP A 377 0.03 2.02 -5.26
N ALA A 378 -0.33 0.76 -4.96
CA ALA A 378 -1.40 0.03 -5.63
C ALA A 378 -2.76 0.77 -5.63
N GLN A 379 -3.03 1.63 -4.65
CA GLN A 379 -4.24 2.43 -4.58
C GLN A 379 -4.37 3.39 -5.77
N SER A 380 -3.27 4.01 -6.17
CA SER A 380 -3.23 4.89 -7.34
C SER A 380 -3.23 4.09 -8.64
N LEU A 381 -2.47 2.98 -8.68
CA LEU A 381 -2.38 2.12 -9.85
C LEU A 381 -3.73 1.49 -10.23
N ALA A 382 -4.61 1.24 -9.24
CA ALA A 382 -5.99 0.77 -9.47
C ALA A 382 -6.84 1.66 -10.39
N LEU A 383 -6.40 2.90 -10.69
CA LEU A 383 -7.06 3.79 -11.65
C LEU A 383 -6.76 3.47 -13.10
N ILE A 384 -5.62 2.86 -13.33
CA ILE A 384 -5.08 2.69 -14.68
C ILE A 384 -4.92 1.22 -15.07
N ALA A 385 -4.93 0.31 -14.09
CA ALA A 385 -4.81 -1.12 -14.30
C ALA A 385 -5.52 -1.94 -13.22
N PRO A 386 -5.92 -3.20 -13.50
CA PRO A 386 -6.24 -4.17 -12.48
C PRO A 386 -5.07 -4.32 -11.50
N MET A 387 -5.35 -4.31 -10.18
CA MET A 387 -4.30 -4.45 -9.18
C MET A 387 -4.54 -5.63 -8.26
N GLY A 388 -3.45 -6.24 -7.76
CA GLY A 388 -3.45 -7.26 -6.71
C GLY A 388 -2.31 -7.02 -5.73
N MET A 389 -2.54 -7.34 -4.45
CA MET A 389 -1.52 -7.22 -3.41
C MET A 389 -1.41 -8.50 -2.59
N ILE A 390 -0.19 -8.78 -2.18
CA ILE A 390 0.21 -9.93 -1.38
C ILE A 390 0.77 -9.41 -0.06
N PHE A 391 0.20 -9.83 1.06
CA PHE A 391 0.76 -9.53 2.38
C PHE A 391 1.54 -10.71 2.94
N VAL A 392 2.66 -10.39 3.61
CA VAL A 392 3.39 -11.31 4.49
C VAL A 392 3.29 -10.84 5.94
N PRO A 393 3.42 -11.74 6.93
CA PRO A 393 3.26 -11.40 8.33
C PRO A 393 4.24 -10.33 8.81
N SER A 394 3.74 -9.35 9.58
CA SER A 394 4.53 -8.47 10.42
C SER A 394 4.53 -9.03 11.84
N VAL A 395 5.70 -9.29 12.41
CA VAL A 395 5.83 -9.83 13.78
C VAL A 395 5.18 -8.85 14.76
N ASP A 396 4.24 -9.36 15.54
CA ASP A 396 3.40 -8.59 16.49
C ASP A 396 2.59 -7.44 15.84
N GLY A 397 2.61 -7.32 14.51
CA GLY A 397 1.95 -6.25 13.76
C GLY A 397 2.65 -4.89 13.90
N ILE A 398 3.93 -4.90 14.25
CA ILE A 398 4.71 -3.69 14.40
C ILE A 398 5.16 -3.21 13.03
N SER A 399 4.83 -1.96 12.69
CA SER A 399 5.35 -1.23 11.53
C SER A 399 5.59 0.23 11.90
N HIS A 400 6.29 0.99 11.03
CA HIS A 400 6.71 2.37 11.27
C HIS A 400 7.49 2.54 12.58
N SER A 401 8.37 1.59 12.88
CA SER A 401 9.09 1.49 14.14
C SER A 401 10.44 0.81 13.93
N PRO A 402 11.48 1.14 14.74
CA PRO A 402 12.73 0.40 14.76
C PRO A 402 12.59 -1.09 15.10
N LYS A 403 11.43 -1.48 15.65
CA LYS A 403 11.11 -2.87 16.03
C LYS A 403 10.37 -3.63 14.94
N GLU A 404 10.13 -3.02 13.80
CA GLU A 404 9.51 -3.69 12.65
C GLU A 404 10.32 -4.90 12.25
N HIS A 405 9.64 -6.02 12.08
CA HIS A 405 10.27 -7.27 11.69
C HIS A 405 9.33 -8.19 10.94
N THR A 406 9.85 -8.81 9.89
CA THR A 406 9.22 -9.91 9.15
C THR A 406 10.24 -11.04 9.06
N LEU A 407 9.82 -12.28 9.29
CA LEU A 407 10.73 -13.41 9.28
C LEU A 407 11.30 -13.65 7.87
N PRO A 408 12.57 -14.06 7.74
CA PRO A 408 13.18 -14.34 6.44
C PRO A 408 12.40 -15.36 5.60
N GLU A 409 11.81 -16.36 6.24
CA GLU A 409 10.96 -17.37 5.61
C GLU A 409 9.64 -16.79 5.09
N ASP A 410 9.04 -15.80 5.78
CA ASP A 410 7.83 -15.12 5.33
C ASP A 410 8.13 -14.23 4.11
N VAL A 411 9.28 -13.55 4.11
CA VAL A 411 9.76 -12.75 2.98
C VAL A 411 9.94 -13.64 1.74
N GLU A 412 10.60 -14.78 1.92
CA GLU A 412 10.81 -15.76 0.83
C GLU A 412 9.50 -16.34 0.32
N ALA A 413 8.58 -16.71 1.22
CA ALA A 413 7.25 -17.21 0.88
C ALA A 413 6.47 -16.18 0.04
N GLY A 414 6.42 -14.92 0.48
CA GLY A 414 5.78 -13.84 -0.26
C GLY A 414 6.37 -13.60 -1.64
N ALA A 415 7.70 -13.62 -1.76
CA ALA A 415 8.38 -13.46 -3.05
C ALA A 415 8.12 -14.65 -4.00
N ASN A 416 8.01 -15.88 -3.48
CA ASN A 416 7.62 -17.05 -4.27
C ASN A 416 6.15 -16.95 -4.75
N VAL A 417 5.24 -16.45 -3.91
CA VAL A 417 3.86 -16.16 -4.32
C VAL A 417 3.84 -15.08 -5.38
N LEU A 418 4.63 -14.01 -5.25
CA LEU A 418 4.74 -12.97 -6.28
C LEU A 418 5.25 -13.53 -7.60
N LEU A 419 6.31 -14.34 -7.58
CA LEU A 419 6.86 -15.00 -8.78
C LEU A 419 5.80 -15.83 -9.52
N ARG A 420 5.08 -16.68 -8.79
CA ARG A 420 4.01 -17.50 -9.38
C ARG A 420 2.84 -16.65 -9.87
N SER A 421 2.49 -15.62 -9.11
CA SER A 421 1.42 -14.69 -9.51
C SER A 421 1.77 -13.92 -10.78
N VAL A 422 3.03 -13.47 -10.94
CA VAL A 422 3.52 -12.83 -12.17
C VAL A 422 3.38 -13.79 -13.36
N LEU A 423 3.84 -15.04 -13.23
CA LEU A 423 3.75 -16.03 -14.31
C LEU A 423 2.31 -16.43 -14.65
N ALA A 424 1.46 -16.55 -13.64
CA ALA A 424 0.05 -16.88 -13.85
C ALA A 424 -0.73 -15.70 -14.46
N THR A 425 -0.43 -14.48 -14.03
CA THR A 425 -1.06 -13.25 -14.57
C THR A 425 -0.66 -13.03 -16.02
N ASP A 426 0.61 -13.31 -16.40
CA ASP A 426 1.09 -13.23 -17.80
C ASP A 426 0.28 -14.11 -18.76
N ALA A 427 -0.36 -15.16 -18.25
CA ALA A 427 -1.18 -16.09 -19.03
C ALA A 427 -2.68 -15.76 -19.00
N LEU A 428 -3.12 -14.73 -18.25
CA LEU A 428 -4.52 -14.33 -18.16
C LEU A 428 -4.98 -13.51 -19.35
N ALA A 429 -6.30 -13.59 -19.63
CA ALA A 429 -7.01 -12.57 -20.38
C ALA A 429 -7.65 -11.59 -19.39
N LEU A 430 -7.19 -10.37 -19.35
CA LEU A 430 -7.68 -9.29 -18.48
C LEU A 430 -8.46 -8.25 -19.31
N ASP A 431 -9.40 -8.73 -20.16
CA ASP A 431 -10.24 -7.88 -21.01
C ASP A 431 -11.19 -6.99 -20.20
#